data_8cb46ab3bf912dd4e00698e6ea663ce3
#
_entry.id   8cb46ab3bf912dd4e00698e6ea663ce3
#
_cell.length_a   1.000
_cell.length_b   1.000
_cell.length_c   1.000
_cell.angle_alpha   90.00
_cell.angle_beta   90.00
_cell.angle_gamma   90.00
#
_symmetry.space_group_name_H-M   'P 1'
#
loop_
_entity.id
_entity.type
_entity.pdbx_description
1 polymer ?
#
loop_
_entity_poly.entity_id
_entity_poly.type
_entity_poly.pdbx_seq_one_letter_code
_entity_poly.pdbx_strand_id
1 'polypeptide(L)'
;IVLSGRTDKEVHATGQIFNCVVPDFWQDFFKLKDILNKNLPSSIKILRIQKVKDDFHSRFHAKKRVYRYLITTKPTTPFNNKFITHIKNVDEELLQKAIKEFIGVYDFKYFHKTGSDKELTKREIFDAKFYKYKDIYVFNFTANSYLRSQIRLMVGFLLAINDNKQTIENLKEQLNLKKHIFKKPAIANGLYLAKIKY
;
A
#
# COMPACT_ATOMS: atom_id res chain seq x y z
N ILE A 1 -13.14 17.47 -2.48
CA ILE A 1 -11.82 16.81 -2.33
C ILE A 1 -11.88 15.44 -2.97
N VAL A 2 -10.94 15.15 -3.86
CA VAL A 2 -10.77 13.86 -4.51
C VAL A 2 -9.44 13.26 -4.08
N LEU A 3 -9.48 12.08 -3.46
CA LEU A 3 -8.28 11.36 -3.01
C LEU A 3 -7.77 10.41 -4.10
N SER A 4 -6.45 10.28 -4.25
CA SER A 4 -5.83 9.36 -5.21
C SER A 4 -6.02 7.88 -4.87
N GLY A 5 -6.20 7.54 -3.60
CA GLY A 5 -6.46 6.19 -3.13
C GLY A 5 -7.12 6.19 -1.76
N ARG A 6 -8.01 5.23 -1.53
CA ARG A 6 -8.56 4.97 -0.20
C ARG A 6 -7.59 4.09 0.58
N THR A 7 -7.45 4.36 1.86
CA THR A 7 -6.72 3.50 2.81
C THR A 7 -7.70 2.94 3.83
N ASP A 8 -7.50 1.69 4.24
CA ASP A 8 -8.28 1.08 5.33
C ASP A 8 -7.94 1.78 6.66
N LYS A 9 -8.78 1.57 7.69
CA LYS A 9 -8.47 1.99 9.06
C LYS A 9 -7.10 1.44 9.49
N GLU A 10 -6.29 2.25 10.16
CA GLU A 10 -4.93 1.94 10.64
C GLU A 10 -3.87 1.79 9.53
N VAL A 11 -4.21 2.01 8.27
CA VAL A 11 -3.25 2.10 7.17
C VAL A 11 -2.73 3.53 7.07
N HIS A 12 -1.43 3.67 6.91
CA HIS A 12 -0.75 4.95 6.84
C HIS A 12 -0.55 5.43 5.41
N ALA A 13 -0.22 6.71 5.25
CA ALA A 13 0.19 7.28 3.98
C ALA A 13 1.30 8.31 4.20
N THR A 14 2.43 8.11 3.50
CA THR A 14 3.51 9.11 3.42
C THR A 14 3.50 9.85 2.08
N GLY A 15 2.65 9.40 1.15
CA GLY A 15 2.56 9.96 -0.21
C GLY A 15 1.14 10.03 -0.74
N GLN A 16 0.13 10.29 0.12
CA GLN A 16 -1.24 10.54 -0.35
C GLN A 16 -1.30 11.84 -1.13
N ILE A 17 -2.07 11.83 -2.21
CA ILE A 17 -2.34 13.02 -3.03
C ILE A 17 -3.85 13.20 -3.14
N PHE A 18 -4.28 14.44 -3.07
CA PHE A 18 -5.66 14.82 -3.34
C PHE A 18 -5.69 16.11 -4.17
N ASN A 19 -6.79 16.35 -4.86
CA ASN A 19 -7.08 17.62 -5.48
C ASN A 19 -8.41 18.19 -4.97
N CYS A 20 -8.48 19.50 -4.93
CA CYS A 20 -9.68 20.25 -4.61
C CYS A 20 -9.65 21.60 -5.33
N VAL A 21 -10.81 22.19 -5.51
CA VAL A 21 -10.94 23.58 -5.90
C VAL A 21 -10.81 24.44 -4.64
N VAL A 22 -10.06 25.51 -4.73
CA VAL A 22 -9.94 26.55 -3.69
C VAL A 22 -10.35 27.90 -4.28
N PRO A 23 -10.86 28.86 -3.47
CA PRO A 23 -11.18 30.20 -3.94
C PRO A 23 -9.99 30.91 -4.56
N ASP A 24 -10.23 31.77 -5.56
CA ASP A 24 -9.19 32.43 -6.37
C ASP A 24 -8.30 33.39 -5.57
N PHE A 25 -8.73 33.84 -4.42
CA PHE A 25 -7.89 34.68 -3.56
C PHE A 25 -6.70 33.94 -2.93
N TRP A 26 -6.66 32.61 -2.98
CA TRP A 26 -5.52 31.82 -2.51
C TRP A 26 -4.41 31.75 -3.58
N GLN A 27 -3.65 32.85 -3.72
CA GLN A 27 -2.51 32.90 -4.64
C GLN A 27 -1.22 32.42 -3.98
N ASP A 28 -1.06 32.62 -2.66
CA ASP A 28 0.09 32.18 -1.89
C ASP A 28 -0.14 30.76 -1.30
N PHE A 29 0.39 29.75 -1.99
CA PHE A 29 0.25 28.36 -1.59
C PHE A 29 1.11 27.99 -0.36
N PHE A 30 2.15 28.76 -0.03
CA PHE A 30 2.91 28.57 1.20
C PHE A 30 2.06 28.98 2.40
N LYS A 31 1.46 30.15 2.33
CA LYS A 31 0.54 30.67 3.36
C LYS A 31 -0.67 29.74 3.54
N LEU A 32 -1.26 29.30 2.41
CA LEU A 32 -2.37 28.33 2.44
C LEU A 32 -1.97 27.02 3.15
N LYS A 33 -0.81 26.45 2.78
CA LYS A 33 -0.28 25.22 3.42
C LYS A 33 -0.13 25.40 4.93
N ASP A 34 0.43 26.51 5.37
CA ASP A 34 0.69 26.78 6.79
C ASP A 34 -0.62 26.94 7.57
N ILE A 35 -1.60 27.65 7.02
CA ILE A 35 -2.93 27.79 7.64
C ILE A 35 -3.63 26.43 7.73
N LEU A 36 -3.61 25.63 6.65
CA LEU A 36 -4.21 24.30 6.66
C LEU A 36 -3.53 23.40 7.73
N ASN A 37 -2.20 23.40 7.79
CA ASN A 37 -1.47 22.58 8.76
C ASN A 37 -1.68 23.01 10.22
N LYS A 38 -2.00 24.28 10.48
CA LYS A 38 -2.38 24.76 11.83
C LYS A 38 -3.75 24.26 12.27
N ASN A 39 -4.65 23.99 11.31
CA ASN A 39 -6.03 23.56 11.57
C ASN A 39 -6.24 22.05 11.44
N LEU A 40 -5.28 21.31 10.90
CA LEU A 40 -5.35 19.85 10.76
C LEU A 40 -4.94 19.15 12.08
N PRO A 41 -5.51 17.97 12.37
CA PRO A 41 -5.03 17.11 13.44
C PRO A 41 -3.53 16.80 13.27
N SER A 42 -2.81 16.63 14.38
CA SER A 42 -1.36 16.31 14.37
C SER A 42 -0.98 15.05 13.57
N SER A 43 -1.94 14.16 13.34
CA SER A 43 -1.78 12.96 12.50
C SER A 43 -1.83 13.22 11.00
N ILE A 44 -2.17 14.43 10.56
CA ILE A 44 -2.27 14.82 9.15
C ILE A 44 -1.39 16.03 8.88
N LYS A 45 -0.55 15.95 7.84
CA LYS A 45 0.31 17.05 7.43
C LYS A 45 0.32 17.22 5.92
N ILE A 46 0.05 18.41 5.43
CA ILE A 46 0.22 18.80 4.04
C ILE A 46 1.69 19.15 3.82
N LEU A 47 2.34 18.39 2.96
CA LEU A 47 3.76 18.57 2.66
C LEU A 47 3.98 19.61 1.55
N ARG A 48 3.10 19.60 0.54
CA ARG A 48 3.20 20.46 -0.65
C ARG A 48 1.83 20.76 -1.22
N ILE A 49 1.66 21.99 -1.73
CA ILE A 49 0.53 22.42 -2.56
C ILE A 49 1.08 22.90 -3.88
N GLN A 50 0.40 22.60 -4.98
CA GLN A 50 0.73 23.09 -6.31
C GLN A 50 -0.53 23.25 -7.16
N LYS A 51 -0.53 24.22 -8.05
CA LYS A 51 -1.58 24.37 -9.06
C LYS A 51 -1.43 23.26 -10.10
N VAL A 52 -2.53 22.72 -10.55
CA VAL A 52 -2.62 21.71 -11.62
C VAL A 52 -3.65 22.16 -12.65
N LYS A 53 -3.75 21.48 -13.78
CA LYS A 53 -4.78 21.72 -14.80
C LYS A 53 -6.17 21.47 -14.24
N ASP A 54 -7.16 22.13 -14.77
CA ASP A 54 -8.55 22.05 -14.29
C ASP A 54 -9.15 20.63 -14.44
N ASP A 55 -8.72 19.90 -15.45
CA ASP A 55 -9.11 18.51 -15.71
C ASP A 55 -8.37 17.48 -14.83
N PHE A 56 -7.43 17.93 -14.00
CA PHE A 56 -6.63 17.01 -13.18
C PHE A 56 -7.48 16.25 -12.17
N HIS A 57 -7.39 14.92 -12.22
CA HIS A 57 -8.10 14.04 -11.30
C HIS A 57 -7.11 13.11 -10.58
N SER A 58 -6.88 13.36 -9.29
CA SER A 58 -5.86 12.66 -8.48
C SER A 58 -5.98 11.13 -8.46
N ARG A 59 -7.20 10.59 -8.65
CA ARG A 59 -7.42 9.14 -8.67
C ARG A 59 -7.23 8.53 -10.07
N PHE A 60 -7.81 9.16 -11.11
CA PHE A 60 -7.88 8.54 -12.44
C PHE A 60 -6.62 8.82 -13.27
N HIS A 61 -5.95 9.96 -13.08
CA HIS A 61 -4.70 10.27 -13.77
C HIS A 61 -3.47 9.59 -13.14
N ALA A 62 -3.61 8.93 -11.99
CA ALA A 62 -2.51 8.22 -11.35
C ALA A 62 -2.12 6.97 -12.17
N LYS A 63 -0.89 6.96 -12.69
CA LYS A 63 -0.31 5.87 -13.49
C LYS A 63 0.25 4.74 -12.65
N LYS A 64 0.91 5.07 -11.52
CA LYS A 64 1.49 4.08 -10.62
C LYS A 64 1.24 4.44 -9.17
N ARG A 65 1.04 3.42 -8.34
CA ARG A 65 0.91 3.52 -6.89
C ARG A 65 1.95 2.62 -6.25
N VAL A 66 2.69 3.18 -5.29
CA VAL A 66 3.71 2.45 -4.52
C VAL A 66 3.19 2.27 -3.10
N TYR A 67 3.16 1.03 -2.66
CA TYR A 67 2.88 0.68 -1.27
C TYR A 67 4.08 0.01 -0.64
N ARG A 68 4.27 0.27 0.65
CA ARG A 68 5.26 -0.41 1.48
C ARG A 68 4.58 -1.05 2.67
N TYR A 69 5.03 -2.24 3.02
CA TYR A 69 4.62 -2.89 4.26
C TYR A 69 5.87 -3.14 5.10
N LEU A 70 5.86 -2.63 6.34
CA LEU A 70 7.01 -2.62 7.23
C LEU A 70 6.86 -3.71 8.28
N ILE A 71 7.91 -4.52 8.42
CA ILE A 71 8.01 -5.52 9.48
C ILE A 71 9.35 -5.41 10.21
N THR A 72 9.39 -5.88 11.45
CA THR A 72 10.60 -5.96 12.27
C THR A 72 10.61 -7.24 13.09
N THR A 73 11.80 -7.77 13.35
CA THR A 73 12.01 -8.88 14.30
C THR A 73 12.33 -8.40 15.71
N LYS A 74 12.59 -7.08 15.87
CA LYS A 74 12.79 -6.48 17.19
C LYS A 74 11.47 -6.28 17.90
N PRO A 75 11.39 -6.45 19.23
CA PRO A 75 10.19 -6.15 19.99
C PRO A 75 9.73 -4.71 19.72
N THR A 76 8.43 -4.53 19.51
CA THR A 76 7.85 -3.20 19.35
C THR A 76 7.57 -2.58 20.71
N THR A 77 7.57 -1.26 20.75
CA THR A 77 7.22 -0.45 21.92
C THR A 77 5.84 0.19 21.75
N PRO A 78 5.21 0.73 22.81
CA PRO A 78 3.96 1.49 22.69
C PRO A 78 4.02 2.66 21.70
N PHE A 79 5.23 3.20 21.42
CA PHE A 79 5.44 4.34 20.52
C PHE A 79 5.49 3.94 19.04
N ASN A 80 5.87 2.70 18.72
CA ASN A 80 6.05 2.29 17.32
C ASN A 80 5.16 1.11 16.88
N ASN A 81 4.46 0.43 17.79
CA ASN A 81 3.61 -0.73 17.48
C ASN A 81 2.44 -0.39 16.53
N LYS A 82 2.05 0.87 16.43
CA LYS A 82 1.03 1.36 15.48
C LYS A 82 1.57 1.59 14.08
N PHE A 83 2.90 1.54 13.87
CA PHE A 83 3.58 1.96 12.65
C PHE A 83 4.36 0.84 11.98
N ILE A 84 4.53 -0.30 12.63
CA ILE A 84 5.31 -1.44 12.13
C ILE A 84 4.75 -2.74 12.68
N THR A 85 4.83 -3.81 11.89
CA THR A 85 4.40 -5.15 12.31
C THR A 85 5.57 -5.93 12.87
N HIS A 86 5.45 -6.42 14.11
CA HIS A 86 6.41 -7.36 14.68
C HIS A 86 6.14 -8.78 14.20
N ILE A 87 7.20 -9.50 13.79
CA ILE A 87 7.18 -10.94 13.51
C ILE A 87 8.39 -11.61 14.17
N LYS A 88 8.32 -12.91 14.42
CA LYS A 88 9.35 -13.62 15.19
C LYS A 88 10.66 -13.77 14.42
N ASN A 89 10.59 -14.17 13.18
CA ASN A 89 11.73 -14.46 12.31
C ASN A 89 11.45 -14.08 10.86
N VAL A 90 12.50 -13.89 10.09
CA VAL A 90 12.46 -13.56 8.66
C VAL A 90 13.40 -14.47 7.90
N ASP A 91 12.88 -15.20 6.94
CA ASP A 91 13.67 -15.84 5.89
C ASP A 91 13.75 -14.87 4.69
N GLU A 92 14.87 -14.14 4.60
CA GLU A 92 15.05 -13.10 3.58
C GLU A 92 15.06 -13.68 2.17
N GLU A 93 15.76 -14.80 1.96
CA GLU A 93 15.89 -15.41 0.62
C GLU A 93 14.57 -15.96 0.13
N LEU A 94 13.85 -16.65 1.02
CA LEU A 94 12.52 -17.19 0.70
C LEU A 94 11.54 -16.08 0.34
N LEU A 95 11.50 -15.01 1.13
CA LEU A 95 10.61 -13.87 0.88
C LEU A 95 11.00 -13.08 -0.38
N GLN A 96 12.31 -12.94 -0.68
CA GLN A 96 12.79 -12.33 -1.92
C GLN A 96 12.40 -13.14 -3.17
N LYS A 97 12.37 -14.46 -3.07
CA LYS A 97 11.88 -15.33 -4.15
C LYS A 97 10.36 -15.23 -4.28
N ALA A 98 9.64 -15.42 -3.17
CA ALA A 98 8.17 -15.47 -3.17
C ALA A 98 7.51 -14.16 -3.64
N ILE A 99 8.04 -12.99 -3.26
CA ILE A 99 7.45 -11.70 -3.62
C ILE A 99 7.48 -11.44 -5.14
N LYS A 100 8.49 -11.96 -5.84
CA LYS A 100 8.64 -11.79 -7.29
C LYS A 100 7.53 -12.46 -8.10
N GLU A 101 6.88 -13.48 -7.56
CA GLU A 101 5.77 -14.19 -8.21
C GLU A 101 4.57 -13.28 -8.46
N PHE A 102 4.45 -12.16 -7.74
CA PHE A 102 3.39 -11.17 -7.97
C PHE A 102 3.65 -10.25 -9.17
N ILE A 103 4.87 -10.21 -9.73
CA ILE A 103 5.21 -9.31 -10.85
C ILE A 103 4.54 -9.81 -12.14
N GLY A 104 3.82 -8.91 -12.80
CA GLY A 104 3.10 -9.20 -14.04
C GLY A 104 1.63 -8.83 -13.98
N VAL A 105 0.88 -9.33 -14.96
CA VAL A 105 -0.56 -9.11 -15.08
C VAL A 105 -1.28 -10.36 -14.60
N TYR A 106 -2.03 -10.23 -13.50
CA TYR A 106 -2.81 -11.32 -12.92
C TYR A 106 -4.24 -10.88 -12.62
N ASP A 107 -5.12 -11.86 -12.53
CA ASP A 107 -6.44 -11.68 -11.94
C ASP A 107 -6.37 -11.89 -10.42
N PHE A 108 -6.43 -10.79 -9.67
CA PHE A 108 -6.33 -10.79 -8.20
C PHE A 108 -7.66 -11.09 -7.50
N LYS A 109 -8.57 -11.86 -8.15
CA LYS A 109 -9.86 -12.26 -7.58
C LYS A 109 -9.74 -12.93 -6.21
N TYR A 110 -8.68 -13.70 -5.96
CA TYR A 110 -8.44 -14.35 -4.66
C TYR A 110 -7.57 -13.51 -3.70
N PHE A 111 -7.20 -12.29 -4.08
CA PHE A 111 -6.43 -11.36 -3.26
C PHE A 111 -7.18 -10.05 -2.99
N HIS A 112 -8.50 -10.07 -2.90
CA HIS A 112 -9.26 -8.88 -2.52
C HIS A 112 -10.43 -9.21 -1.60
N LYS A 113 -10.90 -8.21 -0.83
CA LYS A 113 -12.15 -8.31 -0.09
C LYS A 113 -13.32 -7.98 -1.02
N THR A 114 -14.31 -8.86 -1.06
CA THR A 114 -15.58 -8.65 -1.77
C THR A 114 -16.36 -7.46 -1.21
N GLY A 115 -17.34 -6.95 -1.94
CA GLY A 115 -18.18 -5.80 -1.54
C GLY A 115 -17.80 -4.48 -2.18
N SER A 116 -17.01 -4.48 -3.26
CA SER A 116 -16.94 -3.41 -4.25
C SER A 116 -17.36 -3.98 -5.60
N ASP A 117 -18.24 -3.28 -6.32
CA ASP A 117 -18.80 -3.63 -7.64
C ASP A 117 -17.74 -3.66 -8.76
N LYS A 118 -16.66 -4.40 -8.60
CA LYS A 118 -15.62 -4.45 -9.62
C LYS A 118 -15.57 -5.84 -10.22
N GLU A 119 -16.22 -5.95 -11.37
CA GLU A 119 -16.05 -7.07 -12.29
C GLU A 119 -14.60 -7.22 -12.79
N LEU A 120 -13.83 -6.12 -12.81
CA LEU A 120 -12.44 -6.10 -13.27
C LEU A 120 -11.46 -6.25 -12.09
N THR A 121 -11.01 -7.48 -11.86
CA THR A 121 -10.02 -7.82 -10.83
C THR A 121 -8.59 -7.94 -11.35
N LYS A 122 -8.38 -7.85 -12.67
CA LYS A 122 -7.04 -7.85 -13.29
C LYS A 122 -6.26 -6.60 -12.91
N ARG A 123 -5.01 -6.79 -12.46
CA ARG A 123 -4.06 -5.71 -12.13
C ARG A 123 -2.68 -6.07 -12.65
N GLU A 124 -1.90 -5.03 -12.92
CA GLU A 124 -0.49 -5.16 -13.30
C GLU A 124 0.40 -4.68 -12.17
N ILE A 125 1.23 -5.57 -11.65
CA ILE A 125 2.29 -5.24 -10.71
C ILE A 125 3.59 -5.11 -11.49
N PHE A 126 4.13 -3.89 -11.55
CA PHE A 126 5.34 -3.55 -12.30
C PHE A 126 6.62 -3.96 -11.58
N ASP A 127 6.59 -3.92 -10.23
CA ASP A 127 7.75 -4.19 -9.39
C ASP A 127 7.30 -4.64 -8.01
N ALA A 128 7.98 -5.66 -7.48
CA ALA A 128 7.76 -6.16 -6.14
C ALA A 128 9.11 -6.58 -5.54
N LYS A 129 9.48 -5.98 -4.40
CA LYS A 129 10.78 -6.18 -3.76
C LYS A 129 10.64 -6.40 -2.26
N PHE A 130 11.47 -7.28 -1.73
CA PHE A 130 11.67 -7.45 -0.30
C PHE A 130 13.13 -7.14 0.02
N TYR A 131 13.35 -6.27 0.99
CA TYR A 131 14.71 -5.85 1.39
C TYR A 131 14.75 -5.40 2.84
N LYS A 132 15.95 -5.44 3.41
CA LYS A 132 16.24 -4.91 4.74
C LYS A 132 16.75 -3.48 4.65
N TYR A 133 16.26 -2.61 5.51
CA TYR A 133 16.76 -1.26 5.73
C TYR A 133 16.93 -1.03 7.22
N LYS A 134 18.17 -0.97 7.70
CA LYS A 134 18.50 -0.96 9.14
C LYS A 134 17.85 -2.18 9.85
N ASP A 135 17.01 -1.93 10.84
CA ASP A 135 16.31 -2.94 11.63
C ASP A 135 14.90 -3.26 11.12
N ILE A 136 14.56 -2.77 9.94
CA ILE A 136 13.24 -2.91 9.33
C ILE A 136 13.35 -3.69 8.03
N TYR A 137 12.43 -4.62 7.81
CA TYR A 137 12.24 -5.26 6.51
C TYR A 137 11.05 -4.63 5.79
N VAL A 138 11.17 -4.48 4.49
CA VAL A 138 10.22 -3.75 3.66
C VAL A 138 9.76 -4.62 2.51
N PHE A 139 8.46 -4.90 2.44
CA PHE A 139 7.80 -5.32 1.21
C PHE A 139 7.41 -4.06 0.43
N ASN A 140 7.90 -3.90 -0.78
CA ASN A 140 7.60 -2.77 -1.65
C ASN A 140 6.91 -3.26 -2.91
N PHE A 141 5.74 -2.68 -3.22
CA PHE A 141 4.96 -3.04 -4.40
C PHE A 141 4.64 -1.80 -5.22
N THR A 142 4.81 -1.90 -6.54
CA THR A 142 4.45 -0.85 -7.50
C THR A 142 3.51 -1.43 -8.53
N ALA A 143 2.30 -0.87 -8.67
CA ALA A 143 1.30 -1.32 -9.63
C ALA A 143 0.54 -0.15 -10.26
N ASN A 144 -0.22 -0.43 -11.32
CA ASN A 144 -1.15 0.52 -11.92
C ASN A 144 -2.27 0.91 -10.93
N SER A 145 -2.83 -0.06 -10.23
CA SER A 145 -3.85 0.13 -9.18
C SER A 145 -3.91 -1.11 -8.30
N TYR A 146 -4.69 -1.01 -7.22
CA TYR A 146 -4.91 -2.12 -6.29
C TYR A 146 -6.40 -2.26 -5.96
N LEU A 147 -6.82 -3.48 -5.68
CA LEU A 147 -8.12 -3.81 -5.15
C LEU A 147 -8.18 -3.58 -3.63
N ARG A 148 -9.38 -3.60 -3.08
CA ARG A 148 -9.59 -3.46 -1.64
C ARG A 148 -8.84 -4.55 -0.87
N SER A 149 -8.01 -4.15 0.09
CA SER A 149 -7.17 -5.02 0.94
C SER A 149 -6.16 -5.89 0.18
N GLN A 150 -5.94 -5.68 -1.13
CA GLN A 150 -5.08 -6.53 -1.95
C GLN A 150 -3.66 -6.66 -1.38
N ILE A 151 -3.00 -5.55 -1.07
CA ILE A 151 -1.63 -5.56 -0.52
C ILE A 151 -1.58 -6.38 0.77
N ARG A 152 -2.55 -6.19 1.67
CA ARG A 152 -2.59 -6.90 2.95
C ARG A 152 -2.78 -8.41 2.78
N LEU A 153 -3.56 -8.84 1.78
CA LEU A 153 -3.74 -10.27 1.45
C LEU A 153 -2.46 -10.85 0.81
N MET A 154 -1.80 -10.11 -0.07
CA MET A 154 -0.51 -10.50 -0.65
C MET A 154 0.55 -10.66 0.44
N VAL A 155 0.72 -9.66 1.31
CA VAL A 155 1.66 -9.74 2.44
C VAL A 155 1.29 -10.83 3.42
N GLY A 156 -0.01 -11.01 3.71
CA GLY A 156 -0.47 -12.10 4.57
C GLY A 156 -0.08 -13.48 4.04
N PHE A 157 -0.17 -13.68 2.73
CA PHE A 157 0.29 -14.91 2.08
C PHE A 157 1.82 -15.07 2.21
N LEU A 158 2.60 -14.01 1.93
CA LEU A 158 4.06 -14.03 2.07
C LEU A 158 4.49 -14.35 3.52
N LEU A 159 3.83 -13.78 4.51
CA LEU A 159 4.09 -14.10 5.91
C LEU A 159 3.73 -15.56 6.25
N ALA A 160 2.68 -16.12 5.65
CA ALA A 160 2.35 -17.53 5.80
C ALA A 160 3.40 -18.46 5.15
N ILE A 161 4.03 -18.02 4.04
CA ILE A 161 5.18 -18.74 3.46
C ILE A 161 6.39 -18.65 4.41
N ASN A 162 6.70 -17.47 4.93
CA ASN A 162 7.78 -17.26 5.91
C ASN A 162 7.62 -18.15 7.15
N ASP A 163 6.39 -18.38 7.58
CA ASP A 163 6.04 -19.24 8.73
C ASP A 163 5.96 -20.74 8.36
N ASN A 164 6.32 -21.15 7.16
CA ASN A 164 6.20 -22.51 6.62
C ASN A 164 4.75 -23.08 6.65
N LYS A 165 3.73 -22.21 6.70
CA LYS A 165 2.32 -22.59 6.63
C LYS A 165 1.80 -22.70 5.20
N GLN A 166 2.49 -22.09 4.25
CA GLN A 166 2.21 -22.11 2.83
C GLN A 166 3.52 -22.21 2.04
N THR A 167 3.42 -22.56 0.74
CA THR A 167 4.57 -22.65 -0.16
C THR A 167 4.46 -21.64 -1.31
N ILE A 168 5.55 -21.45 -2.07
CA ILE A 168 5.54 -20.64 -3.30
C ILE A 168 4.61 -21.28 -4.35
N GLU A 169 4.55 -22.59 -4.42
CA GLU A 169 3.64 -23.33 -5.31
C GLU A 169 2.18 -23.03 -4.99
N ASN A 170 1.81 -23.01 -3.69
CA ASN A 170 0.48 -22.62 -3.24
C ASN A 170 0.15 -21.17 -3.66
N LEU A 171 1.14 -20.26 -3.60
CA LEU A 171 0.98 -18.89 -4.07
C LEU A 171 0.69 -18.83 -5.57
N LYS A 172 1.46 -19.59 -6.39
CA LYS A 172 1.25 -19.70 -7.84
C LYS A 172 -0.12 -20.28 -8.19
N GLU A 173 -0.56 -21.29 -7.46
CA GLU A 173 -1.91 -21.86 -7.66
C GLU A 173 -3.00 -20.82 -7.38
N GLN A 174 -2.88 -20.03 -6.31
CA GLN A 174 -3.85 -18.99 -6.00
C GLN A 174 -3.80 -17.82 -6.99
N LEU A 175 -2.62 -17.41 -7.47
CA LEU A 175 -2.47 -16.39 -8.51
C LEU A 175 -3.07 -16.82 -9.85
N ASN A 176 -2.95 -18.10 -10.19
CA ASN A 176 -3.52 -18.70 -11.40
C ASN A 176 -4.99 -19.14 -11.24
N LEU A 177 -5.65 -18.71 -10.17
CA LEU A 177 -7.06 -18.98 -9.85
C LEU A 177 -7.42 -20.47 -9.74
N LYS A 178 -6.45 -21.39 -9.56
CA LYS A 178 -6.70 -22.82 -9.40
C LYS A 178 -7.46 -23.11 -8.09
N LYS A 179 -7.03 -22.47 -7.00
CA LYS A 179 -7.64 -22.66 -5.66
C LYS A 179 -7.49 -21.40 -4.80
N HIS A 180 -8.51 -21.07 -4.03
CA HIS A 180 -8.44 -20.00 -3.01
C HIS A 180 -7.89 -20.57 -1.70
N ILE A 181 -6.56 -20.57 -1.55
CA ILE A 181 -5.84 -21.29 -0.49
C ILE A 181 -5.75 -20.47 0.79
N PHE A 182 -5.36 -19.20 0.69
CA PHE A 182 -5.10 -18.34 1.84
C PHE A 182 -5.89 -17.03 1.76
N LYS A 183 -6.57 -16.66 2.87
CA LYS A 183 -7.54 -15.55 2.93
C LYS A 183 -7.27 -14.54 4.04
N LYS A 184 -6.23 -14.76 4.86
CA LYS A 184 -5.97 -13.91 6.03
C LYS A 184 -5.11 -12.71 5.63
N PRO A 185 -5.63 -11.46 5.72
CA PRO A 185 -4.83 -10.28 5.44
C PRO A 185 -3.83 -10.02 6.58
N ALA A 186 -2.67 -9.48 6.24
CA ALA A 186 -1.76 -8.91 7.23
C ALA A 186 -2.43 -7.75 7.98
N ILE A 187 -1.99 -7.47 9.22
CA ILE A 187 -2.51 -6.37 10.03
C ILE A 187 -2.26 -5.03 9.34
N ALA A 188 -3.05 -4.01 9.65
CA ALA A 188 -3.04 -2.77 8.88
C ALA A 188 -1.85 -1.85 9.19
N ASN A 189 -1.39 -1.86 10.43
CA ASN A 189 -0.40 -0.92 10.99
C ASN A 189 0.96 -0.88 10.28
N GLY A 190 1.36 -1.96 9.59
CA GLY A 190 2.60 -1.97 8.80
C GLY A 190 2.44 -1.40 7.39
N LEU A 191 1.22 -1.12 6.91
CA LEU A 191 0.97 -0.74 5.52
C LEU A 191 0.99 0.78 5.31
N TYR A 192 1.68 1.21 4.26
CA TYR A 192 1.83 2.62 3.85
C TYR A 192 1.54 2.81 2.36
N LEU A 193 0.66 3.76 2.03
CA LEU A 193 0.66 4.36 0.71
C LEU A 193 1.87 5.29 0.61
N ALA A 194 2.92 4.83 -0.07
CA ALA A 194 4.23 5.49 -0.03
C ALA A 194 4.40 6.57 -1.10
N LYS A 195 3.87 6.34 -2.32
CA LYS A 195 4.03 7.28 -3.44
C LYS A 195 2.97 7.04 -4.52
N ILE A 196 2.59 8.13 -5.18
CA ILE A 196 1.76 8.10 -6.39
C ILE A 196 2.54 8.77 -7.51
N LYS A 197 2.48 8.20 -8.72
CA LYS A 197 3.12 8.76 -9.93
C LYS A 197 2.03 9.04 -10.97
N TYR A 198 2.09 10.23 -11.55
CA TYR A 198 1.23 10.73 -12.63
C TYR A 198 1.93 10.74 -13.96
#